data_50108a337ba201552dc51c7f5dd055b9
#
_entry.id   50108a337ba201552dc51c7f5dd055b9
#
_cell.length_a   1.000
_cell.length_b   1.000
_cell.length_c   1.000
_cell.angle_alpha   90.00
_cell.angle_beta   90.00
_cell.angle_gamma   90.00
#
_symmetry.space_group_name_H-M   'P 1'
#
loop_
_entity.id
_entity.type
_entity.pdbx_description
1 polymer ?
#
loop_
_entity_poly.entity_id
_entity_poly.type
_entity_poly.pdbx_seq_one_letter_code
_entity_poly.pdbx_strand_id
1 'polypeptide(L)'
;GQEAVLAGSLHAMDLSKDRMITAYRNHVQPIGMGVDPKKVMAELYGKETGTSMGLGGSMHIFSKEHRFYGGHGIVGGQIPLGAGIAFGDKYHGSDAVTLCYFGDGAARQGSLHETFNLAMLWKLPVVFICENNGYAEATATDWHLNTKNLPHKHSNSINLFNHESSKIQ
;
A
#
# COMPACT_ATOMS: atom_id res chain seq x y z
N GLY A 1 1.39 8.75 -13.19
CA GLY A 1 1.09 8.75 -11.84
C GLY A 1 1.15 7.41 -11.14
N GLN A 2 0.16 7.15 -10.36
CA GLN A 2 0.06 5.99 -9.47
C GLN A 2 0.13 4.65 -10.22
N GLU A 3 -0.43 4.59 -11.43
CA GLU A 3 -0.41 3.40 -12.29
C GLU A 3 1.01 3.00 -12.70
N ALA A 4 1.90 3.98 -12.92
CA ALA A 4 3.29 3.70 -13.26
C ALA A 4 4.06 3.08 -12.09
N VAL A 5 3.77 3.52 -10.85
CA VAL A 5 4.33 2.91 -9.63
C VAL A 5 3.90 1.46 -9.53
N LEU A 6 2.61 1.20 -9.76
CA LEU A 6 2.09 -0.16 -9.75
C LEU A 6 2.77 -1.03 -10.81
N ALA A 7 2.84 -0.55 -12.07
CA ALA A 7 3.44 -1.31 -13.16
C ALA A 7 4.90 -1.70 -12.85
N GLY A 8 5.69 -0.74 -12.33
CA GLY A 8 7.06 -0.99 -11.91
C GLY A 8 7.15 -2.01 -10.77
N SER A 9 6.27 -1.91 -9.78
CA SER A 9 6.23 -2.83 -8.64
C SER A 9 5.87 -4.25 -9.08
N LEU A 10 4.85 -4.41 -9.93
CA LEU A 10 4.43 -5.71 -10.45
C LEU A 10 5.53 -6.41 -11.25
N HIS A 11 6.34 -5.62 -11.98
CA HIS A 11 7.48 -6.18 -12.72
C HIS A 11 8.55 -6.76 -11.81
N ALA A 12 8.68 -6.23 -10.59
CA ALA A 12 9.66 -6.67 -9.60
C ALA A 12 9.13 -7.78 -8.67
N MET A 13 7.81 -8.00 -8.64
CA MET A 13 7.16 -8.97 -7.75
C MET A 13 7.13 -10.37 -8.36
N ASP A 14 7.19 -11.37 -7.49
CA ASP A 14 6.75 -12.73 -7.79
C ASP A 14 5.28 -12.89 -7.39
N LEU A 15 4.37 -12.75 -8.36
CA LEU A 15 2.92 -12.82 -8.13
C LEU A 15 2.47 -14.20 -7.61
N SER A 16 3.32 -15.22 -7.65
CA SER A 16 2.98 -16.55 -7.12
C SER A 16 3.06 -16.59 -5.58
N LYS A 17 3.81 -15.68 -4.95
CA LYS A 17 4.05 -15.69 -3.50
C LYS A 17 3.94 -14.32 -2.83
N ASP A 18 4.34 -13.24 -3.49
CA ASP A 18 4.36 -11.90 -2.89
C ASP A 18 2.97 -11.36 -2.62
N ARG A 19 2.92 -10.40 -1.72
CA ARG A 19 1.67 -9.84 -1.20
C ARG A 19 1.62 -8.34 -1.40
N MET A 20 0.40 -7.82 -1.50
CA MET A 20 0.19 -6.39 -1.62
C MET A 20 -0.93 -5.94 -0.68
N ILE A 21 -0.69 -4.81 -0.01
CA ILE A 21 -1.69 -4.10 0.80
C ILE A 21 -1.59 -2.61 0.50
N THR A 22 -2.73 -1.93 0.42
CA THR A 22 -2.79 -0.54 -0.05
C THR A 22 -3.67 0.34 0.84
N ALA A 23 -3.62 1.64 0.59
CA ALA A 23 -4.61 2.59 1.04
C ALA A 23 -5.91 2.48 0.21
N TYR A 24 -6.84 3.40 0.40
CA TYR A 24 -8.18 3.41 -0.21
C TYR A 24 -8.22 3.72 -1.72
N ARG A 25 -7.13 4.19 -2.32
CA ARG A 25 -7.02 4.47 -3.78
C ARG A 25 -6.48 3.26 -4.53
N ASN A 26 -7.18 2.14 -4.45
CA ASN A 26 -6.68 0.81 -4.79
C ASN A 26 -7.39 0.15 -5.98
N HIS A 27 -7.92 0.91 -6.93
CA HIS A 27 -8.73 0.30 -8.01
C HIS A 27 -7.89 -0.45 -9.05
N VAL A 28 -6.67 0.00 -9.32
CA VAL A 28 -5.78 -0.63 -10.31
C VAL A 28 -4.90 -1.72 -9.72
N GLN A 29 -4.58 -1.66 -8.44
CA GLN A 29 -3.72 -2.63 -7.76
C GLN A 29 -4.29 -4.06 -7.78
N PRO A 30 -5.56 -4.30 -7.44
CA PRO A 30 -6.12 -5.65 -7.52
C PRO A 30 -6.12 -6.18 -8.96
N ILE A 31 -6.39 -5.34 -9.94
CA ILE A 31 -6.35 -5.73 -11.37
C ILE A 31 -4.91 -6.15 -11.75
N GLY A 32 -3.93 -5.36 -11.34
CA GLY A 32 -2.51 -5.69 -11.55
C GLY A 32 -2.09 -7.00 -10.87
N MET A 33 -2.65 -7.31 -9.72
CA MET A 33 -2.43 -8.57 -9.01
C MET A 33 -3.18 -9.77 -9.64
N GLY A 34 -4.00 -9.53 -10.68
CA GLY A 34 -4.70 -10.59 -11.42
C GLY A 34 -6.19 -10.71 -11.15
N VAL A 35 -6.77 -9.81 -10.35
CA VAL A 35 -8.22 -9.80 -10.12
C VAL A 35 -8.96 -9.39 -11.39
N ASP A 36 -9.99 -10.14 -11.78
CA ASP A 36 -10.82 -9.81 -12.94
C ASP A 36 -11.43 -8.40 -12.79
N PRO A 37 -11.19 -7.50 -13.75
CA PRO A 37 -11.78 -6.14 -13.73
C PRO A 37 -13.31 -6.14 -13.58
N LYS A 38 -13.99 -7.18 -14.05
CA LYS A 38 -15.44 -7.32 -13.88
C LYS A 38 -15.85 -7.47 -12.41
N LYS A 39 -15.04 -8.19 -11.60
CA LYS A 39 -15.28 -8.33 -10.17
C LYS A 39 -15.04 -7.00 -9.43
N VAL A 40 -14.03 -6.25 -9.83
CA VAL A 40 -13.76 -4.91 -9.29
C VAL A 40 -14.93 -3.97 -9.63
N MET A 41 -15.37 -3.97 -10.88
CA MET A 41 -16.53 -3.17 -11.31
C MET A 41 -17.81 -3.58 -10.58
N ALA A 42 -18.06 -4.88 -10.43
CA ALA A 42 -19.21 -5.39 -9.69
C ALA A 42 -19.21 -4.91 -8.23
N GLU A 43 -18.03 -4.87 -7.59
CA GLU A 43 -17.90 -4.33 -6.23
C GLU A 43 -18.29 -2.85 -6.17
N LEU A 44 -17.80 -2.04 -7.12
CA LEU A 44 -18.13 -0.61 -7.19
C LEU A 44 -19.64 -0.36 -7.39
N TYR A 45 -20.32 -1.28 -8.05
CA TYR A 45 -21.78 -1.23 -8.24
C TYR A 45 -22.58 -1.94 -7.13
N GLY A 46 -21.94 -2.36 -6.04
CA GLY A 46 -22.63 -3.04 -4.92
C GLY A 46 -23.22 -4.37 -5.29
N LYS A 47 -22.61 -5.12 -6.22
CA LYS A 47 -23.11 -6.42 -6.65
C LYS A 47 -22.48 -7.55 -5.85
N GLU A 48 -23.26 -8.59 -5.55
CA GLU A 48 -22.81 -9.79 -4.83
C GLU A 48 -21.63 -10.49 -5.52
N THR A 49 -21.50 -10.36 -6.84
CA THR A 49 -20.38 -10.91 -7.62
C THR A 49 -19.09 -10.12 -7.50
N GLY A 50 -19.08 -9.02 -6.73
CA GLY A 50 -17.91 -8.22 -6.44
C GLY A 50 -16.92 -8.92 -5.53
N THR A 51 -15.74 -8.34 -5.38
CA THR A 51 -14.62 -8.88 -4.60
C THR A 51 -14.91 -9.02 -3.11
N SER A 52 -15.80 -8.18 -2.58
CA SER A 52 -16.28 -8.16 -1.20
C SER A 52 -17.80 -8.26 -1.13
N MET A 53 -18.39 -8.99 -2.07
CA MET A 53 -19.85 -9.21 -2.19
C MET A 53 -20.67 -7.90 -2.28
N GLY A 54 -20.07 -6.84 -2.83
CA GLY A 54 -20.70 -5.52 -2.95
C GLY A 54 -20.75 -4.72 -1.65
N LEU A 55 -20.14 -5.20 -0.57
CA LEU A 55 -20.16 -4.57 0.74
C LEU A 55 -18.95 -3.68 1.00
N GLY A 56 -17.87 -3.86 0.25
CA GLY A 56 -16.62 -3.11 0.39
C GLY A 56 -16.62 -1.78 -0.34
N GLY A 57 -17.31 -1.71 -1.47
CA GLY A 57 -17.33 -0.53 -2.33
C GLY A 57 -15.94 -0.14 -2.84
N SER A 58 -15.72 1.16 -3.02
CA SER A 58 -14.50 1.71 -3.62
C SER A 58 -13.24 1.51 -2.76
N MET A 59 -13.35 1.47 -1.44
CA MET A 59 -12.19 1.53 -0.53
C MET A 59 -11.77 0.17 0.03
N HIS A 60 -12.60 -0.86 -0.11
CA HIS A 60 -12.38 -2.16 0.53
C HIS A 60 -12.49 -3.31 -0.47
N ILE A 61 -11.60 -3.27 -1.45
CA ILE A 61 -11.43 -4.34 -2.45
C ILE A 61 -10.38 -5.31 -1.94
N PHE A 62 -10.70 -6.59 -1.84
CA PHE A 62 -9.82 -7.64 -1.34
C PHE A 62 -9.80 -8.84 -2.29
N SER A 63 -8.69 -9.56 -2.34
CA SER A 63 -8.63 -10.85 -3.03
C SER A 63 -7.60 -11.76 -2.39
N LYS A 64 -8.08 -12.72 -1.60
CA LYS A 64 -7.21 -13.74 -0.99
C LYS A 64 -6.49 -14.57 -2.04
N GLU A 65 -7.20 -14.94 -3.11
CA GLU A 65 -6.68 -15.74 -4.22
C GLU A 65 -5.48 -15.08 -4.89
N HIS A 66 -5.56 -13.76 -5.07
CA HIS A 66 -4.51 -12.95 -5.72
C HIS A 66 -3.56 -12.30 -4.71
N ARG A 67 -3.57 -12.70 -3.44
CA ARG A 67 -2.71 -12.16 -2.38
C ARG A 67 -2.76 -10.64 -2.25
N PHE A 68 -3.91 -10.07 -2.61
CA PHE A 68 -4.21 -8.66 -2.44
C PHE A 68 -4.99 -8.47 -1.14
N TYR A 69 -4.30 -7.95 -0.13
CA TYR A 69 -4.82 -7.77 1.23
C TYR A 69 -5.61 -6.47 1.40
N GLY A 70 -5.95 -5.86 0.28
CA GLY A 70 -6.99 -4.86 0.17
C GLY A 70 -6.57 -3.43 0.35
N GLY A 71 -7.55 -2.58 0.09
CA GLY A 71 -7.53 -1.17 0.42
C GLY A 71 -8.11 -0.92 1.81
N HIS A 72 -7.60 0.12 2.45
CA HIS A 72 -8.02 0.50 3.80
C HIS A 72 -8.46 1.95 3.84
N GLY A 73 -9.68 2.20 4.32
CA GLY A 73 -10.24 3.54 4.49
C GLY A 73 -9.62 4.30 5.66
N ILE A 74 -9.11 3.59 6.68
CA ILE A 74 -8.42 4.20 7.82
C ILE A 74 -7.01 4.61 7.37
N VAL A 75 -6.75 5.91 7.35
CA VAL A 75 -5.47 6.48 6.90
C VAL A 75 -4.33 5.99 7.78
N GLY A 76 -3.36 5.31 7.18
CA GLY A 76 -2.20 4.74 7.87
C GLY A 76 -2.44 3.37 8.50
N GLY A 77 -3.68 2.88 8.58
CA GLY A 77 -4.00 1.58 9.19
C GLY A 77 -3.36 0.39 8.49
N GLN A 78 -3.15 0.47 7.18
CA GLN A 78 -2.50 -0.59 6.40
C GLN A 78 -1.02 -0.75 6.70
N ILE A 79 -0.34 0.25 7.26
CA ILE A 79 1.10 0.23 7.52
C ILE A 79 1.47 -0.88 8.52
N PRO A 80 0.91 -0.89 9.75
CA PRO A 80 1.16 -1.98 10.68
C PRO A 80 0.61 -3.33 10.19
N LEU A 81 -0.50 -3.34 9.45
CA LEU A 81 -1.03 -4.58 8.86
C LEU A 81 -0.05 -5.18 7.84
N GLY A 82 0.55 -4.37 6.98
CA GLY A 82 1.56 -4.82 6.03
C GLY A 82 2.79 -5.43 6.70
N ALA A 83 3.27 -4.81 7.78
CA ALA A 83 4.34 -5.38 8.60
C ALA A 83 3.90 -6.69 9.27
N GLY A 84 2.64 -6.77 9.73
CA GLY A 84 2.08 -7.99 10.32
C GLY A 84 1.99 -9.15 9.32
N ILE A 85 1.62 -8.88 8.08
CA ILE A 85 1.62 -9.87 6.99
C ILE A 85 3.04 -10.39 6.77
N ALA A 86 4.02 -9.50 6.61
CA ALA A 86 5.42 -9.85 6.43
C ALA A 86 5.99 -10.61 7.64
N PHE A 87 5.57 -10.28 8.86
CA PHE A 87 5.92 -11.01 10.06
C PHE A 87 5.39 -12.44 10.01
N GLY A 88 4.11 -12.61 9.63
CA GLY A 88 3.50 -13.93 9.49
C GLY A 88 4.23 -14.80 8.46
N ASP A 89 4.55 -14.24 7.28
CA ASP A 89 5.31 -14.94 6.25
C ASP A 89 6.69 -15.36 6.77
N LYS A 90 7.41 -14.47 7.40
CA LYS A 90 8.72 -14.77 8.00
C LYS A 90 8.63 -15.83 9.09
N TYR A 91 7.61 -15.75 9.95
CA TYR A 91 7.41 -16.74 11.03
C TYR A 91 7.16 -18.14 10.47
N HIS A 92 6.47 -18.25 9.34
CA HIS A 92 6.23 -19.52 8.64
C HIS A 92 7.35 -19.95 7.71
N GLY A 93 8.47 -19.22 7.66
CA GLY A 93 9.61 -19.55 6.80
C GLY A 93 9.38 -19.27 5.31
N SER A 94 8.39 -18.46 4.97
CA SER A 94 8.16 -18.02 3.58
C SER A 94 9.20 -16.97 3.17
N ASP A 95 9.59 -16.99 1.89
CA ASP A 95 10.45 -15.98 1.27
C ASP A 95 9.63 -14.88 0.54
N ALA A 96 8.32 -14.84 0.76
CA ALA A 96 7.43 -13.83 0.20
C ALA A 96 7.77 -12.43 0.72
N VAL A 97 7.61 -11.43 -0.13
CA VAL A 97 7.75 -10.02 0.20
C VAL A 97 6.38 -9.36 0.21
N THR A 98 6.14 -8.48 1.18
CA THR A 98 4.92 -7.68 1.25
C THR A 98 5.19 -6.27 0.76
N LEU A 99 4.46 -5.81 -0.25
CA LEU A 99 4.44 -4.42 -0.68
C LEU A 99 3.31 -3.69 0.05
N CYS A 100 3.66 -2.65 0.79
CA CYS A 100 2.73 -1.85 1.58
C CYS A 100 2.69 -0.41 1.08
N TYR A 101 1.59 -0.03 0.44
CA TYR A 101 1.40 1.31 -0.12
C TYR A 101 0.72 2.24 0.87
N PHE A 102 1.15 3.48 0.93
CA PHE A 102 0.52 4.52 1.73
C PHE A 102 0.79 5.92 1.13
N GLY A 103 -0.06 6.88 1.43
CA GLY A 103 0.11 8.26 0.99
C GLY A 103 0.96 9.09 1.94
N ASP A 104 1.43 10.26 1.47
CA ASP A 104 2.21 11.22 2.27
C ASP A 104 1.46 11.71 3.51
N GLY A 105 0.14 11.86 3.45
CA GLY A 105 -0.68 12.17 4.63
C GLY A 105 -0.63 11.07 5.69
N ALA A 106 -0.62 9.79 5.29
CA ALA A 106 -0.48 8.66 6.20
C ALA A 106 0.89 8.62 6.90
N ALA A 107 1.92 9.19 6.28
CA ALA A 107 3.27 9.26 6.85
C ALA A 107 3.34 10.11 8.14
N ARG A 108 2.25 10.79 8.52
CA ARG A 108 2.14 11.54 9.78
C ARG A 108 1.64 10.70 10.94
N GLN A 109 1.12 9.54 10.68
CA GLN A 109 0.62 8.65 11.73
C GLN A 109 1.76 8.13 12.62
N GLY A 110 1.56 8.14 13.93
CA GLY A 110 2.53 7.61 14.88
C GLY A 110 2.85 6.13 14.63
N SER A 111 1.84 5.36 14.22
CA SER A 111 1.96 3.95 13.87
C SER A 111 2.97 3.66 12.75
N LEU A 112 3.25 4.62 11.85
CA LEU A 112 4.32 4.47 10.86
C LEU A 112 5.67 4.32 11.53
N HIS A 113 6.00 5.19 12.49
CA HIS A 113 7.29 5.17 13.20
C HIS A 113 7.47 3.90 14.02
N GLU A 114 6.42 3.48 14.71
CA GLU A 114 6.39 2.23 15.48
C GLU A 114 6.59 1.02 14.56
N THR A 115 5.87 0.99 13.46
CA THR A 115 5.94 -0.09 12.46
C THR A 115 7.33 -0.17 11.82
N PHE A 116 7.92 0.95 11.46
CA PHE A 116 9.24 1.00 10.89
C PHE A 116 10.29 0.47 11.87
N ASN A 117 10.22 0.88 13.12
CA ASN A 117 11.11 0.38 14.16
C ASN A 117 11.00 -1.15 14.29
N LEU A 118 9.80 -1.71 14.36
CA LEU A 118 9.59 -3.15 14.45
C LEU A 118 10.03 -3.89 13.18
N ALA A 119 9.72 -3.35 12.00
CA ALA A 119 10.11 -3.94 10.74
C ALA A 119 11.64 -4.07 10.62
N MET A 120 12.36 -3.07 11.08
CA MET A 120 13.83 -3.10 11.12
C MET A 120 14.38 -4.05 12.17
N LEU A 121 13.86 -3.98 13.40
CA LEU A 121 14.28 -4.83 14.50
C LEU A 121 14.13 -6.32 14.16
N TRP A 122 13.03 -6.66 13.53
CA TRP A 122 12.73 -8.05 13.16
C TRP A 122 13.13 -8.39 11.72
N LYS A 123 13.74 -7.47 10.99
CA LYS A 123 14.18 -7.66 9.59
C LYS A 123 13.06 -8.26 8.74
N LEU A 124 11.89 -7.62 8.75
CA LEU A 124 10.72 -8.10 8.04
C LEU A 124 10.86 -7.93 6.52
N PRO A 125 10.41 -8.90 5.72
CA PRO A 125 10.40 -8.81 4.26
C PRO A 125 9.25 -7.91 3.78
N VAL A 126 9.32 -6.62 4.08
CA VAL A 126 8.31 -5.63 3.70
C VAL A 126 8.96 -4.45 2.99
N VAL A 127 8.33 -4.01 1.91
CA VAL A 127 8.70 -2.79 1.16
C VAL A 127 7.59 -1.77 1.36
N PHE A 128 7.92 -0.65 1.96
CA PHE A 128 7.00 0.47 2.16
C PHE A 128 7.09 1.45 1.00
N ILE A 129 5.97 1.67 0.29
CA ILE A 129 5.89 2.53 -0.88
C ILE A 129 5.03 3.74 -0.53
N CYS A 130 5.67 4.91 -0.45
CA CYS A 130 4.97 6.17 -0.22
C CYS A 130 4.59 6.81 -1.55
N GLU A 131 3.29 6.91 -1.80
CA GLU A 131 2.73 7.62 -2.94
C GLU A 131 2.55 9.11 -2.56
N ASN A 132 3.61 9.87 -2.77
CA ASN A 132 3.63 11.30 -2.43
C ASN A 132 3.03 12.13 -3.56
N ASN A 133 1.78 12.53 -3.41
CA ASN A 133 1.09 13.42 -4.36
C ASN A 133 1.12 14.90 -3.93
N GLY A 134 1.77 15.21 -2.81
CA GLY A 134 1.90 16.56 -2.27
C GLY A 134 0.69 17.06 -1.46
N TYR A 135 -0.34 16.20 -1.27
CA TYR A 135 -1.55 16.59 -0.57
C TYR A 135 -2.10 15.46 0.31
N ALA A 136 -2.41 15.79 1.56
CA ALA A 136 -3.24 14.98 2.44
C ALA A 136 -4.68 15.55 2.34
N GLU A 137 -5.48 14.98 1.44
CA GLU A 137 -6.80 15.50 1.05
C GLU A 137 -6.68 16.95 0.56
N ALA A 138 -7.16 17.94 1.33
CA ALA A 138 -7.08 19.36 1.00
C ALA A 138 -5.83 20.07 1.58
N THR A 139 -5.01 19.37 2.38
CA THR A 139 -3.86 19.94 3.07
C THR A 139 -2.56 19.66 2.31
N ALA A 140 -1.92 20.71 1.82
CA ALA A 140 -0.62 20.60 1.15
C ALA A 140 0.46 20.07 2.10
N THR A 141 1.44 19.33 1.56
CA THR A 141 2.55 18.74 2.33
C THR A 141 3.34 19.78 3.14
N ASP A 142 3.53 20.98 2.61
CA ASP A 142 4.24 22.07 3.28
C ASP A 142 3.55 22.51 4.60
N TRP A 143 2.28 22.18 4.78
CA TRP A 143 1.51 22.53 5.96
C TRP A 143 1.50 21.45 7.04
N HIS A 144 1.74 20.19 6.65
CA HIS A 144 1.68 19.08 7.60
C HIS A 144 2.99 18.30 7.75
N LEU A 145 4.00 18.57 6.90
CA LEU A 145 5.32 18.00 6.98
C LEU A 145 6.37 19.10 7.24
N ASN A 146 7.17 18.93 8.26
CA ASN A 146 8.30 19.82 8.53
C ASN A 146 9.55 19.48 7.68
N THR A 147 9.48 18.46 6.82
CA THR A 147 10.52 18.07 5.89
C THR A 147 9.91 17.75 4.54
N LYS A 148 10.47 18.34 3.49
CA LYS A 148 10.01 18.10 2.11
C LYS A 148 10.44 16.73 1.58
N ASN A 149 11.34 16.04 2.27
CA ASN A 149 11.95 14.82 1.81
C ASN A 149 11.68 13.69 2.81
N LEU A 150 10.59 12.95 2.60
CA LEU A 150 10.18 11.82 3.43
C LEU A 150 11.27 10.75 3.58
N PRO A 151 12.05 10.39 2.53
CA PRO A 151 13.16 9.46 2.66
C PRO A 151 14.26 9.91 3.62
N HIS A 152 14.57 11.19 3.68
CA HIS A 152 15.62 11.70 4.59
C HIS A 152 15.28 11.53 6.08
N LYS A 153 14.01 11.45 6.42
CA LYS A 153 13.60 11.25 7.81
C LYS A 153 13.89 9.82 8.31
N HIS A 154 14.11 8.88 7.38
CA HIS A 154 14.26 7.46 7.67
C HIS A 154 15.43 6.79 6.91
N SER A 155 16.39 7.58 6.42
CA SER A 155 17.38 7.19 5.41
C SER A 155 18.37 6.09 5.81
N ASN A 156 18.42 5.68 7.05
CA ASN A 156 19.45 4.70 7.48
C ASN A 156 18.95 3.25 7.53
N SER A 157 17.71 2.98 7.18
CA SER A 157 17.18 1.68 7.59
C SER A 157 16.06 1.06 6.72
N ILE A 158 15.46 1.78 5.77
CA ILE A 158 14.27 1.29 5.07
C ILE A 158 14.32 1.68 3.60
N ASN A 159 14.06 0.71 2.70
CA ASN A 159 13.84 0.98 1.28
C ASN A 159 12.48 1.70 1.12
N LEU A 160 12.49 3.02 1.26
CA LEU A 160 11.38 3.89 0.94
C LEU A 160 11.51 4.30 -0.53
N PHE A 161 10.64 3.79 -1.37
CA PHE A 161 10.44 4.33 -2.70
C PHE A 161 9.51 5.53 -2.59
N ASN A 162 10.03 6.72 -2.83
CA ASN A 162 9.26 7.94 -2.96
C ASN A 162 8.94 8.15 -4.44
N HIS A 163 7.66 8.12 -4.80
CA HIS A 163 7.23 8.56 -6.10
C HIS A 163 6.66 9.98 -5.97
N GLU A 164 7.45 10.94 -6.39
CA GLU A 164 6.94 12.29 -6.62
C GLU A 164 6.16 12.27 -7.95
N SER A 165 4.84 12.38 -7.87
CA SER A 165 4.07 12.72 -9.06
C SER A 165 4.46 14.14 -9.46
N SER A 166 5.43 14.25 -10.39
CA SER A 166 5.79 15.50 -11.02
C SER A 166 4.51 16.19 -11.51
N LYS A 167 4.36 17.42 -11.11
CA LYS A 167 3.34 18.37 -11.50
C LYS A 167 2.92 18.18 -12.96
N ILE A 168 1.75 17.59 -13.15
CA ILE A 168 1.01 17.78 -14.38
C ILE A 168 0.30 19.12 -14.17
N GLN A 169 0.85 20.16 -14.78
CA GLN A 169 0.17 21.42 -14.99
C GLN A 169 -0.90 21.21 -16.04
#